data_f7395d2e016c2782718d89d5867d5dca
#
_entry.id   f7395d2e016c2782718d89d5867d5dca
#
_cell.length_a   1.000
_cell.length_b   1.000
_cell.length_c   1.000
_cell.angle_alpha   90.00
_cell.angle_beta   90.00
_cell.angle_gamma   90.00
#
_symmetry.space_group_name_H-M   'P 1'
#
loop_
_entity.id
_entity.type
_entity.pdbx_description
1 polymer ?
#
loop_
_entity_poly.entity_id
_entity_poly.type
_entity_poly.pdbx_seq_one_letter_code
_entity_poly.pdbx_strand_id
1 'polypeptide(L)'
;MIHIKTEKELEKMRVAGRLTAIARKAAADAVKPGVTTWEIDRIVRKTIEDAGAKPSFLGYGGFPGSACVSLNDQVIHGIPSKHAVVKEGDIVKVDVGAYIGGFHGDCACTVPCGEVSEEAKKLIAVTRQSFFEGIKFAREGYRVSDIGAAVQAYVEANGLDRKSTRLNS
;
A
#
# COMPACT_ATOMS: atom_id res chain seq x y z
N MET A 1 11.03 -12.78 -21.22
CA MET A 1 10.16 -12.29 -22.31
C MET A 1 9.25 -11.21 -21.75
N ILE A 2 9.13 -10.04 -22.39
CA ILE A 2 8.18 -9.00 -21.98
C ILE A 2 6.80 -9.39 -22.48
N HIS A 3 5.81 -9.45 -21.59
CA HIS A 3 4.43 -9.79 -21.92
C HIS A 3 3.59 -8.51 -22.01
N ILE A 4 3.21 -8.12 -23.23
CA ILE A 4 2.33 -6.98 -23.47
C ILE A 4 0.89 -7.43 -23.26
N LYS A 5 0.13 -6.67 -22.45
CA LYS A 5 -1.26 -7.00 -22.12
C LYS A 5 -2.21 -6.57 -23.24
N THR A 6 -3.18 -7.41 -23.52
CA THR A 6 -4.31 -7.10 -24.42
C THR A 6 -5.31 -6.19 -23.71
N GLU A 7 -6.19 -5.50 -24.47
CA GLU A 7 -7.27 -4.69 -23.89
C GLU A 7 -8.18 -5.48 -22.95
N LYS A 8 -8.47 -6.74 -23.25
CA LYS A 8 -9.26 -7.62 -22.37
C LYS A 8 -8.55 -7.92 -21.05
N GLU A 9 -7.23 -8.06 -21.09
CA GLU A 9 -6.42 -8.25 -19.88
C GLU A 9 -6.33 -6.94 -19.08
N LEU A 10 -6.17 -5.80 -19.75
CA LEU A 10 -6.17 -4.49 -19.08
C LEU A 10 -7.49 -4.22 -18.36
N GLU A 11 -8.65 -4.57 -18.95
CA GLU A 11 -9.93 -4.46 -18.25
C GLU A 11 -9.99 -5.31 -16.98
N LYS A 12 -9.50 -6.54 -17.01
CA LYS A 12 -9.40 -7.39 -15.81
C LYS A 12 -8.46 -6.78 -14.77
N MET A 13 -7.33 -6.23 -15.18
CA MET A 13 -6.40 -5.53 -14.29
C MET A 13 -7.06 -4.29 -13.66
N ARG A 14 -7.85 -3.52 -14.42
CA ARG A 14 -8.63 -2.39 -13.88
C ARG A 14 -9.64 -2.82 -12.83
N VAL A 15 -10.29 -3.96 -13.03
CA VAL A 15 -11.21 -4.54 -12.02
C VAL A 15 -10.45 -4.89 -10.74
N ALA A 16 -9.33 -5.61 -10.86
CA ALA A 16 -8.50 -5.96 -9.72
C ALA A 16 -7.99 -4.72 -8.97
N GLY A 17 -7.48 -3.71 -9.70
CA GLY A 17 -7.01 -2.46 -9.12
C GLY A 17 -8.10 -1.67 -8.41
N ARG A 18 -9.31 -1.57 -9.00
CA ARG A 18 -10.46 -0.90 -8.34
C ARG A 18 -10.86 -1.61 -7.05
N LEU A 19 -10.94 -2.92 -7.06
CA LEU A 19 -11.28 -3.69 -5.87
C LEU A 19 -10.25 -3.50 -4.76
N THR A 20 -8.96 -3.56 -5.11
CA THR A 20 -7.88 -3.31 -4.16
C THR A 20 -7.97 -1.91 -3.56
N ALA A 21 -8.28 -0.89 -4.37
CA ALA A 21 -8.46 0.47 -3.89
C ALA A 21 -9.66 0.62 -2.94
N ILE A 22 -10.76 -0.10 -3.20
CA ILE A 22 -11.93 -0.15 -2.30
C ILE A 22 -11.56 -0.78 -0.96
N ALA A 23 -10.87 -1.92 -0.98
CA ALA A 23 -10.43 -2.60 0.23
C ALA A 23 -9.44 -1.77 1.05
N ARG A 24 -8.48 -1.10 0.38
CA ARG A 24 -7.57 -0.16 1.02
C ARG A 24 -8.31 1.03 1.65
N LYS A 25 -9.33 1.57 0.95
CA LYS A 25 -10.14 2.66 1.51
C LYS A 25 -10.89 2.20 2.75
N ALA A 26 -11.52 1.03 2.72
CA ALA A 26 -12.21 0.48 3.88
C ALA A 26 -11.28 0.29 5.09
N ALA A 27 -10.04 -0.16 4.86
CA ALA A 27 -9.02 -0.23 5.89
C ALA A 27 -8.63 1.14 6.44
N ALA A 28 -8.42 2.12 5.56
CA ALA A 28 -8.07 3.49 5.95
C ALA A 28 -9.18 4.15 6.79
N ASP A 29 -10.43 3.98 6.39
CA ASP A 29 -11.61 4.50 7.11
C ASP A 29 -11.80 3.84 8.50
N ALA A 30 -11.25 2.65 8.70
CA ALA A 30 -11.31 1.94 9.99
C ALA A 30 -10.23 2.37 10.98
N VAL A 31 -9.22 3.13 10.54
CA VAL A 31 -8.14 3.60 11.41
C VAL A 31 -8.68 4.60 12.42
N LYS A 32 -8.63 4.22 13.68
CA LYS A 32 -8.99 5.08 14.83
C LYS A 32 -8.32 4.54 16.09
N PRO A 33 -8.18 5.35 17.15
CA PRO A 33 -7.66 4.87 18.42
C PRO A 33 -8.45 3.66 18.96
N GLY A 34 -7.76 2.66 19.45
CA GLY A 34 -8.34 1.43 20.02
C GLY A 34 -8.59 0.29 19.04
N VAL A 35 -8.55 0.52 17.70
CA VAL A 35 -8.62 -0.57 16.73
C VAL A 35 -7.32 -1.37 16.72
N THR A 36 -7.41 -2.68 16.57
CA THR A 36 -6.24 -3.54 16.37
C THR A 36 -5.87 -3.67 14.90
N THR A 37 -4.60 -3.91 14.60
CA THR A 37 -4.17 -4.18 13.23
C THR A 37 -4.84 -5.44 12.65
N TRP A 38 -5.21 -6.40 13.52
CA TRP A 38 -5.99 -7.58 13.14
C TRP A 38 -7.42 -7.23 12.68
N GLU A 39 -8.09 -6.29 13.36
CA GLU A 39 -9.44 -5.85 12.96
C GLU A 39 -9.39 -5.14 11.59
N ILE A 40 -8.38 -4.34 11.34
CA ILE A 40 -8.16 -3.71 10.01
C ILE A 40 -7.98 -4.79 8.94
N ASP A 41 -7.16 -5.81 9.19
CA ASP A 41 -6.98 -6.97 8.30
C ASP A 41 -8.30 -7.68 8.00
N ARG A 42 -9.14 -7.89 9.02
CA ARG A 42 -10.44 -8.55 8.87
C ARG A 42 -11.39 -7.74 7.98
N ILE A 43 -11.35 -6.42 8.07
CA ILE A 43 -12.13 -5.53 7.20
C ILE A 43 -11.67 -5.67 5.75
N VAL A 44 -10.35 -5.65 5.51
CA VAL A 44 -9.78 -5.87 4.18
C VAL A 44 -10.21 -7.21 3.61
N ARG A 45 -10.03 -8.29 4.40
CA ARG A 45 -10.39 -9.63 4.00
C ARG A 45 -11.86 -9.72 3.60
N LYS A 46 -12.73 -9.24 4.47
CA LYS A 46 -14.17 -9.26 4.21
C LYS A 46 -14.54 -8.50 2.94
N THR A 47 -13.98 -7.31 2.75
CA THR A 47 -14.25 -6.47 1.57
C THR A 47 -13.84 -7.17 0.27
N ILE A 48 -12.71 -7.88 0.27
CA ILE A 48 -12.22 -8.61 -0.90
C ILE A 48 -13.06 -9.86 -1.15
N GLU A 49 -13.36 -10.65 -0.10
CA GLU A 49 -14.13 -11.88 -0.21
C GLU A 49 -15.60 -11.62 -0.60
N ASP A 50 -16.24 -10.59 -0.07
CA ASP A 50 -17.60 -10.17 -0.43
C ASP A 50 -17.74 -9.79 -1.92
N ALA A 51 -16.65 -9.33 -2.53
CA ALA A 51 -16.59 -9.04 -3.96
C ALA A 51 -16.28 -10.28 -4.84
N GLY A 52 -16.22 -11.48 -4.26
CA GLY A 52 -15.92 -12.71 -4.98
C GLY A 52 -14.43 -12.87 -5.36
N ALA A 53 -13.55 -12.12 -4.72
CA ALA A 53 -12.11 -12.13 -4.96
C ALA A 53 -11.34 -12.82 -3.81
N LYS A 54 -10.03 -12.92 -3.95
CA LYS A 54 -9.14 -13.50 -2.93
C LYS A 54 -8.11 -12.46 -2.48
N PRO A 55 -7.80 -12.35 -1.18
CA PRO A 55 -6.65 -11.58 -0.73
C PRO A 55 -5.36 -12.14 -1.33
N SER A 56 -4.54 -11.28 -1.94
CA SER A 56 -3.32 -11.71 -2.62
C SER A 56 -2.22 -12.16 -1.67
N PHE A 57 -2.19 -11.59 -0.46
CA PHE A 57 -1.11 -11.83 0.50
C PHE A 57 -1.35 -13.03 1.40
N LEU A 58 -2.62 -13.38 1.64
CA LEU A 58 -2.99 -14.47 2.54
C LEU A 58 -2.42 -15.82 2.07
N GLY A 59 -1.52 -16.37 2.86
CA GLY A 59 -0.82 -17.63 2.56
C GLY A 59 0.39 -17.50 1.62
N TYR A 60 0.61 -16.34 1.01
CA TYR A 60 1.79 -16.13 0.15
C TYR A 60 3.06 -16.14 0.99
N GLY A 61 3.97 -17.07 0.68
CA GLY A 61 5.20 -17.26 1.47
C GLY A 61 4.95 -17.53 2.96
N GLY A 62 3.76 -18.03 3.33
CA GLY A 62 3.38 -18.27 4.73
C GLY A 62 2.84 -17.03 5.45
N PHE A 63 2.61 -15.90 4.77
CA PHE A 63 2.07 -14.69 5.38
C PHE A 63 0.65 -14.94 5.90
N PRO A 64 0.34 -14.64 7.20
CA PRO A 64 -0.91 -15.05 7.82
C PRO A 64 -2.08 -14.08 7.61
N GLY A 65 -1.81 -12.86 7.10
CA GLY A 65 -2.79 -11.78 6.93
C GLY A 65 -3.29 -11.61 5.51
N SER A 66 -4.36 -10.88 5.36
CA SER A 66 -4.93 -10.44 4.07
C SER A 66 -4.38 -9.09 3.62
N ALA A 67 -3.85 -8.32 4.58
CA ALA A 67 -3.18 -7.04 4.38
C ALA A 67 -1.93 -6.95 5.25
N CYS A 68 -0.96 -6.14 4.85
CA CYS A 68 0.10 -5.70 5.75
C CYS A 68 -0.36 -4.43 6.47
N VAL A 69 -0.29 -4.43 7.80
CA VAL A 69 -0.66 -3.27 8.62
C VAL A 69 0.52 -2.92 9.52
N SER A 70 1.27 -1.88 9.16
CA SER A 70 2.51 -1.50 9.82
C SER A 70 2.34 -0.19 10.58
N LEU A 71 2.72 -0.18 11.86
CA LEU A 71 2.61 1.00 12.72
C LEU A 71 3.96 1.73 12.82
N ASN A 72 3.94 3.03 12.79
CA ASN A 72 5.06 3.94 13.10
C ASN A 72 6.38 3.56 12.40
N ASP A 73 7.35 3.03 13.13
CA ASP A 73 8.69 2.65 12.67
C ASP A 73 8.74 1.31 11.92
N GLN A 74 7.68 0.51 11.98
CA GLN A 74 7.57 -0.64 11.09
C GLN A 74 7.48 -0.17 9.63
N VAL A 75 8.52 -0.44 8.84
CA VAL A 75 8.60 0.09 7.48
C VAL A 75 7.52 -0.51 6.58
N ILE A 76 7.49 -1.85 6.46
CA ILE A 76 6.56 -2.63 5.62
C ILE A 76 6.29 -4.00 6.27
N HIS A 77 5.35 -4.75 5.68
CA HIS A 77 5.05 -6.15 5.99
C HIS A 77 4.62 -6.41 7.45
N GLY A 78 4.02 -5.41 8.11
CA GLY A 78 3.49 -5.60 9.46
C GLY A 78 2.43 -6.71 9.48
N ILE A 79 2.69 -7.74 10.31
CA ILE A 79 1.76 -8.86 10.47
C ILE A 79 0.60 -8.42 11.36
N PRO A 80 -0.66 -8.52 10.90
CA PRO A 80 -1.82 -8.14 11.68
C PRO A 80 -1.89 -8.92 13.01
N SER A 81 -2.10 -8.18 14.11
CA SER A 81 -2.10 -8.75 15.46
C SER A 81 -3.23 -8.20 16.32
N LYS A 82 -3.83 -9.04 17.15
CA LYS A 82 -4.82 -8.64 18.16
C LYS A 82 -4.19 -7.82 19.31
N HIS A 83 -2.87 -7.85 19.43
CA HIS A 83 -2.12 -7.14 20.47
C HIS A 83 -1.55 -5.81 19.99
N ALA A 84 -1.49 -5.57 18.68
CA ALA A 84 -1.05 -4.31 18.10
C ALA A 84 -2.25 -3.37 17.98
N VAL A 85 -2.44 -2.51 18.98
CA VAL A 85 -3.55 -1.55 19.09
C VAL A 85 -3.08 -0.20 18.58
N VAL A 86 -3.84 0.37 17.65
CA VAL A 86 -3.61 1.72 17.11
C VAL A 86 -3.94 2.76 18.18
N LYS A 87 -3.11 3.77 18.30
CA LYS A 87 -3.22 4.85 19.29
C LYS A 87 -3.32 6.21 18.60
N GLU A 88 -3.82 7.18 19.32
CA GLU A 88 -3.73 8.59 18.92
C GLU A 88 -2.27 8.97 18.65
N GLY A 89 -2.01 9.64 17.55
CA GLY A 89 -0.66 10.03 17.13
C GLY A 89 0.08 9.00 16.28
N ASP A 90 -0.45 7.78 16.13
CA ASP A 90 0.17 6.76 15.28
C ASP A 90 0.01 7.09 13.78
N ILE A 91 1.00 6.68 12.98
CA ILE A 91 0.87 6.57 11.53
C ILE A 91 0.70 5.09 11.16
N VAL A 92 -0.35 4.79 10.40
CA VAL A 92 -0.73 3.43 10.03
C VAL A 92 -0.55 3.24 8.54
N LYS A 93 0.37 2.37 8.16
CA LYS A 93 0.60 1.99 6.76
C LYS A 93 -0.22 0.74 6.47
N VAL A 94 -1.11 0.84 5.49
CA VAL A 94 -1.96 -0.26 5.04
C VAL A 94 -1.58 -0.60 3.61
N ASP A 95 -1.21 -1.85 3.39
CA ASP A 95 -0.84 -2.39 2.09
C ASP A 95 -1.75 -3.57 1.78
N VAL A 96 -2.40 -3.53 0.62
CA VAL A 96 -3.50 -4.43 0.23
C VAL A 96 -3.28 -4.96 -1.17
N GLY A 97 -3.46 -6.28 -1.31
CA GLY A 97 -3.51 -6.94 -2.60
C GLY A 97 -4.79 -7.74 -2.78
N ALA A 98 -5.42 -7.64 -3.94
CA ALA A 98 -6.59 -8.45 -4.30
C ALA A 98 -6.41 -9.17 -5.64
N TYR A 99 -6.82 -10.44 -5.67
CA TYR A 99 -6.75 -11.29 -6.86
C TYR A 99 -8.14 -11.62 -7.38
N ILE A 100 -8.40 -11.24 -8.63
CA ILE A 100 -9.66 -11.52 -9.31
C ILE A 100 -9.44 -11.63 -10.83
N GLY A 101 -10.13 -12.55 -11.50
CA GLY A 101 -10.10 -12.67 -12.96
C GLY A 101 -8.74 -13.04 -13.55
N GLY A 102 -7.83 -13.62 -12.75
CA GLY A 102 -6.47 -13.98 -13.16
C GLY A 102 -5.42 -12.89 -12.94
N PHE A 103 -5.79 -11.74 -12.33
CA PHE A 103 -4.90 -10.60 -12.11
C PHE A 103 -4.92 -10.13 -10.66
N HIS A 104 -3.78 -9.60 -10.23
CA HIS A 104 -3.63 -8.95 -8.94
C HIS A 104 -3.75 -7.42 -9.10
N GLY A 105 -4.45 -6.79 -8.17
CA GLY A 105 -4.29 -5.38 -7.87
C GLY A 105 -3.46 -5.25 -6.60
N ASP A 106 -2.71 -4.16 -6.49
CA ASP A 106 -1.83 -3.88 -5.37
C ASP A 106 -1.80 -2.38 -5.10
N CYS A 107 -2.02 -1.95 -3.87
CA CYS A 107 -1.90 -0.55 -3.48
C CYS A 107 -1.75 -0.35 -1.99
N ALA A 108 -1.01 0.69 -1.62
CA ALA A 108 -0.79 1.05 -0.23
C ALA A 108 -1.20 2.51 0.07
N CYS A 109 -1.37 2.81 1.34
CA CYS A 109 -1.48 4.17 1.85
C CYS A 109 -0.96 4.26 3.28
N THR A 110 -0.63 5.48 3.71
CA THR A 110 -0.36 5.80 5.11
C THR A 110 -1.46 6.71 5.64
N VAL A 111 -2.03 6.36 6.78
CA VAL A 111 -3.14 7.07 7.43
C VAL A 111 -2.68 7.56 8.80
N PRO A 112 -2.82 8.85 9.12
CA PRO A 112 -2.63 9.33 10.47
C PRO A 112 -3.82 8.89 11.35
N CYS A 113 -3.55 8.51 12.59
CA CYS A 113 -4.59 8.24 13.59
C CYS A 113 -4.72 9.44 14.53
N GLY A 114 -5.76 10.24 14.32
CA GLY A 114 -5.95 11.49 15.06
C GLY A 114 -4.89 12.54 14.75
N GLU A 115 -4.47 13.29 15.77
CA GLU A 115 -3.42 14.31 15.62
C GLU A 115 -2.03 13.69 15.67
N VAL A 116 -1.28 13.85 14.57
CA VAL A 116 0.12 13.41 14.43
C VAL A 116 1.06 14.61 14.38
N SER A 117 2.35 14.38 14.60
CA SER A 117 3.36 15.45 14.54
C SER A 117 3.45 16.08 13.14
N GLU A 118 3.91 17.32 13.06
CA GLU A 118 4.14 18.02 11.79
C GLU A 118 5.16 17.29 10.91
N GLU A 119 6.14 16.64 11.53
CA GLU A 119 7.11 15.79 10.84
C GLU A 119 6.41 14.59 10.17
N ALA A 120 5.53 13.91 10.88
CA ALA A 120 4.73 12.80 10.33
C ALA A 120 3.79 13.26 9.21
N LYS A 121 3.13 14.40 9.36
CA LYS A 121 2.29 15.02 8.32
C LYS A 121 3.11 15.30 7.07
N LYS A 122 4.28 15.93 7.23
CA LYS A 122 5.21 16.21 6.14
C LYS A 122 5.68 14.92 5.46
N LEU A 123 6.09 13.92 6.22
CA LEU A 123 6.52 12.63 5.69
C LEU A 123 5.44 11.96 4.83
N ILE A 124 4.20 11.90 5.32
CA ILE A 124 3.06 11.33 4.60
C ILE A 124 2.81 12.11 3.30
N ALA A 125 2.77 13.44 3.37
CA ALA A 125 2.48 14.30 2.21
C ALA A 125 3.57 14.19 1.14
N VAL A 126 4.84 14.27 1.52
CA VAL A 126 5.98 14.17 0.60
C VAL A 126 6.06 12.78 -0.03
N THR A 127 5.88 11.71 0.76
CA THR A 127 5.88 10.35 0.25
C THR A 127 4.75 10.13 -0.75
N ARG A 128 3.54 10.60 -0.45
CA ARG A 128 2.42 10.52 -1.36
C ARG A 128 2.68 11.28 -2.67
N GLN A 129 3.18 12.52 -2.60
CA GLN A 129 3.45 13.31 -3.78
C GLN A 129 4.58 12.73 -4.62
N SER A 130 5.61 12.16 -3.99
CA SER A 130 6.73 11.54 -4.70
C SER A 130 6.28 10.40 -5.64
N PHE A 131 5.25 9.65 -5.26
CA PHE A 131 4.63 8.65 -6.14
C PHE A 131 4.08 9.29 -7.43
N PHE A 132 3.36 10.42 -7.30
CA PHE A 132 2.82 11.12 -8.47
C PHE A 132 3.90 11.77 -9.32
N GLU A 133 5.01 12.18 -8.74
CA GLU A 133 6.18 12.65 -9.51
C GLU A 133 6.80 11.50 -10.29
N GLY A 134 6.98 10.34 -9.65
CA GLY A 134 7.55 9.15 -10.29
C GLY A 134 6.70 8.62 -11.44
N ILE A 135 5.37 8.52 -11.26
CA ILE A 135 4.47 7.92 -12.25
C ILE A 135 4.38 8.71 -13.55
N LYS A 136 4.79 9.99 -13.56
CA LYS A 136 4.92 10.78 -14.80
C LYS A 136 5.87 10.15 -15.81
N PHE A 137 6.82 9.34 -15.34
CA PHE A 137 7.82 8.63 -16.12
C PHE A 137 7.42 7.19 -16.48
N ALA A 138 6.25 6.71 -15.99
CA ALA A 138 5.73 5.38 -16.33
C ALA A 138 5.05 5.38 -17.72
N ARG A 139 5.84 5.69 -18.77
CA ARG A 139 5.37 5.81 -20.14
C ARG A 139 6.48 5.50 -21.13
N GLU A 140 6.12 5.33 -22.40
CA GLU A 140 7.06 5.11 -23.50
C GLU A 140 8.17 6.17 -23.53
N GLY A 141 9.38 5.75 -23.87
CA GLY A 141 10.58 6.60 -23.93
C GLY A 141 11.37 6.70 -22.62
N TYR A 142 10.82 6.17 -21.50
CA TYR A 142 11.47 6.18 -20.19
C TYR A 142 11.81 4.78 -19.70
N ARG A 143 12.70 4.71 -18.73
CA ARG A 143 13.11 3.47 -18.05
C ARG A 143 12.50 3.39 -16.66
N VAL A 144 12.43 2.20 -16.10
CA VAL A 144 12.02 1.99 -14.69
C VAL A 144 12.89 2.78 -13.71
N SER A 145 14.19 2.94 -14.01
CA SER A 145 15.11 3.78 -13.23
C SER A 145 14.71 5.26 -13.17
N ASP A 146 14.05 5.78 -14.21
CA ASP A 146 13.65 7.20 -14.27
C ASP A 146 12.52 7.49 -13.27
N ILE A 147 11.62 6.52 -13.07
CA ILE A 147 10.60 6.57 -12.01
C ILE A 147 11.28 6.72 -10.65
N GLY A 148 12.28 5.84 -10.38
CA GLY A 148 13.03 5.88 -9.12
C GLY A 148 13.81 7.17 -8.91
N ALA A 149 14.44 7.68 -9.96
CA ALA A 149 15.20 8.94 -9.93
C ALA A 149 14.27 10.15 -9.64
N ALA A 150 13.09 10.21 -10.27
CA ALA A 150 12.12 11.27 -10.02
C ALA A 150 11.58 11.24 -8.58
N VAL A 151 11.25 10.05 -8.05
CA VAL A 151 10.85 9.88 -6.64
C VAL A 151 11.96 10.39 -5.72
N GLN A 152 13.21 9.98 -5.96
CA GLN A 152 14.35 10.36 -5.13
C GLN A 152 14.59 11.87 -5.16
N ALA A 153 14.63 12.47 -6.35
CA ALA A 153 14.84 13.91 -6.48
C ALA A 153 13.78 14.72 -5.74
N TYR A 154 12.52 14.31 -5.80
CA TYR A 154 11.44 14.98 -5.08
C TYR A 154 11.58 14.86 -3.56
N VAL A 155 11.87 13.66 -3.07
CA VAL A 155 12.02 13.38 -1.63
C VAL A 155 13.20 14.17 -1.05
N GLU A 156 14.37 14.15 -1.72
CA GLU A 156 15.58 14.88 -1.30
C GLU A 156 15.37 16.40 -1.32
N ALA A 157 14.69 16.93 -2.34
CA ALA A 157 14.35 18.37 -2.42
C ALA A 157 13.46 18.84 -1.26
N ASN A 158 12.73 17.90 -0.61
CA ASN A 158 11.92 18.18 0.57
C ASN A 158 12.66 17.87 1.90
N GLY A 159 13.96 17.59 1.85
CA GLY A 159 14.80 17.33 3.03
C GLY A 159 14.56 15.97 3.68
N LEU A 160 14.07 15.01 2.91
CA LEU A 160 13.89 13.61 3.32
C LEU A 160 14.83 12.72 2.52
N ASP A 161 15.08 11.48 2.99
CA ASP A 161 15.89 10.50 2.29
C ASP A 161 15.01 9.38 1.70
N ARG A 162 15.43 8.85 0.54
CA ARG A 162 14.86 7.66 -0.05
C ARG A 162 15.73 6.46 0.26
N LYS A 163 15.29 5.60 1.16
CA LYS A 163 15.90 4.26 1.28
C LYS A 163 15.40 3.35 0.16
N SER A 164 16.33 2.86 -0.66
CA SER A 164 16.07 1.69 -1.48
C SER A 164 16.14 0.47 -0.56
N THR A 165 15.02 -0.15 -0.24
CA THR A 165 15.01 -1.47 0.37
C THR A 165 15.56 -2.46 -0.65
N ARG A 166 16.86 -2.74 -0.61
CA ARG A 166 17.36 -4.01 -1.09
C ARG A 166 16.97 -5.03 -0.02
N LEU A 167 16.04 -5.91 -0.34
CA LEU A 167 15.95 -7.18 0.35
C LEU A 167 17.30 -7.86 0.14
N ASN A 168 18.13 -7.87 1.16
CA ASN A 168 19.26 -8.76 1.20
C ASN A 168 18.65 -10.17 1.31
N SER A 169 18.62 -10.86 0.18
CA SER A 169 18.38 -12.28 0.10
C SER A 169 19.50 -13.05 0.81
#